data_0b22bb891260bc17ed4b23bb6783f43a
#
_entry.id   0b22bb891260bc17ed4b23bb6783f43a
#
_cell.length_a   1.000
_cell.length_b   1.000
_cell.length_c   1.000
_cell.angle_alpha   90.00
_cell.angle_beta   90.00
_cell.angle_gamma   90.00
#
_symmetry.space_group_name_H-M   'P 1'
#
loop_
_entity.id
_entity.type
_entity.pdbx_description
1 polymer ?
#
loop_
_entity_poly.entity_id
_entity_poly.type
_entity_poly.pdbx_seq_one_letter_code
_entity_poly.pdbx_strand_id
1 'polypeptide(L)'
;ARSDLCFATTNRQSALLSFVERCDAMVVIGSPNSSNTLALAKLATESGCATVLRVNSAGELPNELSGIVGVTAGASAPEELVTEVIKKLAPTAGVEEIRVTDEDEYFPPPPPIRDLLTALATAASVTVGGPAITGIGSDRHVAASQVLAQLV
;
A
#
# COMPACT_ATOMS: atom_id res chain seq x y z
N ALA A 1 -10.35 19.25 10.64
CA ALA A 1 -11.01 18.15 9.95
C ALA A 1 -9.96 17.08 9.72
N ARG A 2 -10.07 15.92 10.38
CA ARG A 2 -9.29 14.73 10.01
C ARG A 2 -9.80 14.30 8.64
N SER A 3 -8.89 14.25 7.65
CA SER A 3 -9.24 13.68 6.35
C SER A 3 -9.43 12.17 6.55
N ASP A 4 -10.58 11.66 6.17
CA ASP A 4 -10.90 10.22 6.16
C ASP A 4 -10.17 9.49 5.00
N LEU A 5 -8.96 9.92 4.68
CA LEU A 5 -8.08 9.25 3.72
C LEU A 5 -7.53 7.99 4.40
N CYS A 6 -7.76 6.83 3.80
CA CYS A 6 -7.19 5.59 4.30
C CYS A 6 -5.65 5.63 4.19
N PHE A 7 -4.96 4.94 5.09
CA PHE A 7 -3.50 4.90 5.13
C PHE A 7 -2.85 4.57 3.78
N ALA A 8 -3.42 3.61 3.05
CA ALA A 8 -2.95 3.26 1.70
C ALA A 8 -2.94 4.45 0.73
N THR A 9 -3.89 5.37 0.84
CA THR A 9 -3.93 6.61 0.03
C THR A 9 -2.84 7.57 0.47
N THR A 10 -2.67 7.77 1.79
CA THR A 10 -1.64 8.66 2.34
C THR A 10 -0.23 8.15 2.01
N ASN A 11 0.03 6.85 2.15
CA ASN A 11 1.32 6.24 1.82
C ASN A 11 1.67 6.44 0.33
N ARG A 12 0.70 6.25 -0.58
CA ARG A 12 0.93 6.48 -2.01
C ARG A 12 1.21 7.95 -2.35
N GLN A 13 0.52 8.88 -1.69
CA GLN A 13 0.80 10.31 -1.84
C GLN A 13 2.19 10.67 -1.34
N SER A 14 2.60 10.16 -0.17
CA SER A 14 3.93 10.36 0.39
C SER A 14 5.02 9.75 -0.49
N ALA A 15 4.79 8.53 -1.02
CA ALA A 15 5.69 7.91 -1.96
C ALA A 15 5.85 8.77 -3.24
N LEU A 16 4.74 9.23 -3.83
CA LEU A 16 4.77 10.08 -5.01
C LEU A 16 5.61 11.35 -4.75
N LEU A 17 5.38 12.04 -3.64
CA LEU A 17 6.11 13.26 -3.30
C LEU A 17 7.61 13.04 -3.15
N SER A 18 8.06 11.85 -2.75
CA SER A 18 9.50 11.56 -2.56
C SER A 18 10.28 11.48 -3.88
N PHE A 19 9.62 11.27 -5.01
CA PHE A 19 10.32 11.10 -6.28
C PHE A 19 9.79 11.95 -7.45
N VAL A 20 8.62 12.60 -7.32
CA VAL A 20 7.98 13.33 -8.41
C VAL A 20 8.86 14.42 -9.02
N GLU A 21 9.66 15.10 -8.19
CA GLU A 21 10.57 16.17 -8.65
C GLU A 21 11.69 15.66 -9.58
N ARG A 22 12.00 14.37 -9.55
CA ARG A 22 12.99 13.73 -10.41
C ARG A 22 12.41 13.22 -11.72
N CYS A 23 11.09 13.30 -11.89
CA CYS A 23 10.38 12.72 -13.03
C CYS A 23 10.12 13.77 -14.12
N ASP A 24 10.44 13.41 -15.36
CA ASP A 24 10.04 14.16 -16.55
C ASP A 24 8.57 13.92 -16.92
N ALA A 25 8.08 12.71 -16.61
CA ALA A 25 6.68 12.32 -16.77
C ALA A 25 6.20 11.45 -15.62
N MET A 26 4.90 11.50 -15.32
CA MET A 26 4.23 10.69 -14.32
C MET A 26 3.07 9.93 -14.95
N VAL A 27 3.04 8.62 -14.78
CA VAL A 27 1.93 7.75 -15.17
C VAL A 27 1.15 7.34 -13.92
N VAL A 28 -0.11 7.72 -13.87
CA VAL A 28 -1.03 7.39 -12.76
C VAL A 28 -2.03 6.35 -13.26
N ILE A 29 -1.90 5.13 -12.75
CA ILE A 29 -2.71 3.98 -13.16
C ILE A 29 -3.98 3.91 -12.33
N GLY A 30 -5.13 3.79 -12.97
CA GLY A 30 -6.41 3.57 -12.32
C GLY A 30 -7.59 4.14 -13.06
N SER A 31 -8.78 3.77 -12.61
CA SER A 31 -10.03 4.18 -13.23
C SER A 31 -10.16 5.71 -13.31
N PRO A 32 -10.66 6.25 -14.43
CA PRO A 32 -10.91 7.69 -14.59
C PRO A 32 -11.90 8.25 -13.56
N ASN A 33 -12.76 7.39 -12.98
CA ASN A 33 -13.75 7.76 -11.97
C ASN A 33 -13.24 7.59 -10.53
N SER A 34 -12.01 7.12 -10.34
CA SER A 34 -11.42 6.93 -9.01
C SER A 34 -10.95 8.28 -8.44
N SER A 35 -11.55 8.69 -7.32
CA SER A 35 -11.13 9.90 -6.59
C SER A 35 -9.66 9.85 -6.18
N ASN A 36 -9.15 8.67 -5.82
CA ASN A 36 -7.75 8.48 -5.45
C ASN A 36 -6.82 8.66 -6.65
N THR A 37 -7.16 8.11 -7.82
CA THR A 37 -6.40 8.31 -9.06
C THR A 37 -6.37 9.79 -9.47
N LEU A 38 -7.50 10.48 -9.34
CA LEU A 38 -7.59 11.92 -9.58
C LEU A 38 -6.72 12.71 -8.61
N ALA A 39 -6.74 12.37 -7.31
CA ALA A 39 -5.95 13.03 -6.30
C ALA A 39 -4.44 12.86 -6.55
N LEU A 40 -3.98 11.64 -6.91
CA LEU A 40 -2.58 11.38 -7.25
C LEU A 40 -2.13 12.16 -8.48
N ALA A 41 -2.94 12.21 -9.54
CA ALA A 41 -2.62 12.96 -10.75
C ALA A 41 -2.54 14.49 -10.47
N LYS A 42 -3.50 15.01 -9.69
CA LYS A 42 -3.49 16.39 -9.25
C LYS A 42 -2.23 16.71 -8.44
N LEU A 43 -1.90 15.85 -7.47
CA LEU A 43 -0.71 16.02 -6.63
C LEU A 43 0.57 16.04 -7.47
N ALA A 44 0.71 15.14 -8.45
CA ALA A 44 1.85 15.13 -9.36
C ALA A 44 1.98 16.44 -10.16
N THR A 45 0.86 16.96 -10.65
CA THR A 45 0.82 18.23 -11.37
C THR A 45 1.19 19.42 -10.47
N GLU A 46 0.63 19.48 -9.27
CA GLU A 46 0.91 20.52 -8.28
C GLU A 46 2.36 20.49 -7.77
N SER A 47 2.98 19.31 -7.80
CA SER A 47 4.41 19.12 -7.47
C SER A 47 5.36 19.44 -8.63
N GLY A 48 4.86 19.95 -9.75
CA GLY A 48 5.68 20.47 -10.84
C GLY A 48 6.07 19.46 -11.91
N CYS A 49 5.50 18.22 -11.90
CA CYS A 49 5.75 17.28 -12.98
C CYS A 49 5.17 17.80 -14.31
N ALA A 50 6.03 17.92 -15.33
CA ALA A 50 5.68 18.54 -16.60
C ALA A 50 4.61 17.77 -17.39
N THR A 51 4.64 16.43 -17.29
CA THR A 51 3.72 15.57 -18.02
C THR A 51 3.08 14.56 -17.06
N VAL A 52 1.76 14.66 -16.87
CA VAL A 52 1.01 13.74 -16.02
C VAL A 52 -0.05 13.01 -16.86
N LEU A 53 0.10 11.70 -16.98
CA LEU A 53 -0.79 10.84 -17.75
C LEU A 53 -1.61 9.96 -16.79
N ARG A 54 -2.93 9.92 -16.98
CA ARG A 54 -3.79 8.96 -16.30
C ARG A 54 -4.18 7.87 -17.29
N VAL A 55 -3.96 6.64 -16.91
CA VAL A 55 -4.23 5.48 -17.77
C VAL A 55 -5.00 4.40 -17.02
N ASN A 56 -5.95 3.80 -17.70
CA ASN A 56 -6.71 2.66 -17.18
C ASN A 56 -6.29 1.35 -17.86
N SER A 57 -5.43 1.43 -18.87
CA SER A 57 -4.81 0.30 -19.55
C SER A 57 -3.46 0.70 -20.13
N ALA A 58 -2.59 -0.28 -20.37
CA ALA A 58 -1.31 -0.04 -21.04
C ALA A 58 -1.48 0.51 -22.46
N GLY A 59 -2.60 0.21 -23.11
CA GLY A 59 -2.92 0.69 -24.46
C GLY A 59 -3.11 2.20 -24.55
N GLU A 60 -3.42 2.87 -23.45
CA GLU A 60 -3.63 4.33 -23.39
C GLU A 60 -2.33 5.12 -23.29
N LEU A 61 -1.20 4.44 -23.06
CA LEU A 61 0.10 5.09 -23.05
C LEU A 61 0.50 5.58 -24.45
N PRO A 62 1.09 6.77 -24.57
CA PRO A 62 1.72 7.18 -25.81
C PRO A 62 2.86 6.23 -26.17
N ASN A 63 3.17 6.13 -27.47
CA ASN A 63 4.19 5.21 -27.96
C ASN A 63 5.61 5.58 -27.49
N GLU A 64 5.85 6.84 -27.16
CA GLU A 64 7.15 7.33 -26.74
C GLU A 64 6.98 8.22 -25.50
N LEU A 65 7.62 7.82 -24.42
CA LEU A 65 7.92 8.63 -23.25
C LEU A 65 9.42 8.56 -23.04
N SER A 66 10.04 9.73 -22.86
CA SER A 66 11.50 9.82 -22.67
C SER A 66 11.81 10.41 -21.30
N GLY A 67 13.04 10.17 -20.83
CA GLY A 67 13.48 10.65 -19.53
C GLY A 67 13.09 9.72 -18.37
N ILE A 68 13.01 10.26 -17.18
CA ILE A 68 12.63 9.53 -15.97
C ILE A 68 11.10 9.52 -15.87
N VAL A 69 10.52 8.34 -15.98
CA VAL A 69 9.07 8.15 -15.90
C VAL A 69 8.69 7.57 -14.54
N GLY A 70 7.99 8.35 -13.73
CA GLY A 70 7.38 7.88 -12.50
C GLY A 70 6.10 7.10 -12.79
N VAL A 71 5.89 5.98 -12.09
CA VAL A 71 4.67 5.19 -12.18
C VAL A 71 4.06 5.05 -10.79
N THR A 72 2.78 5.38 -10.67
CA THR A 72 2.01 5.16 -9.45
C THR A 72 0.63 4.62 -9.79
N ALA A 73 -0.01 3.95 -8.84
CA ALA A 73 -1.30 3.32 -9.05
C ALA A 73 -2.29 3.68 -7.94
N GLY A 74 -3.56 3.80 -8.28
CA GLY A 74 -4.65 3.88 -7.31
C GLY A 74 -4.73 2.59 -6.48
N ALA A 75 -5.27 2.68 -5.26
CA ALA A 75 -5.36 1.54 -4.32
C ALA A 75 -6.12 0.33 -4.89
N SER A 76 -7.03 0.54 -5.84
CA SER A 76 -7.82 -0.50 -6.49
C SER A 76 -7.28 -0.97 -7.84
N ALA A 77 -6.11 -0.48 -8.26
CA ALA A 77 -5.51 -0.90 -9.53
C ALA A 77 -4.90 -2.30 -9.38
N PRO A 78 -5.18 -3.24 -10.29
CA PRO A 78 -4.55 -4.56 -10.27
C PRO A 78 -3.03 -4.49 -10.50
N GLU A 79 -2.26 -5.35 -9.85
CA GLU A 79 -0.80 -5.42 -10.05
C GLU A 79 -0.41 -5.83 -11.47
N GLU A 80 -1.23 -6.66 -12.10
CA GLU A 80 -1.06 -7.08 -13.49
C GLU A 80 -1.03 -5.86 -14.42
N LEU A 81 -1.91 -4.88 -14.17
CA LEU A 81 -1.97 -3.66 -14.97
C LEU A 81 -0.71 -2.80 -14.78
N VAL A 82 -0.19 -2.72 -13.56
CA VAL A 82 1.08 -2.03 -13.29
C VAL A 82 2.22 -2.69 -14.07
N THR A 83 2.26 -4.03 -14.04
CA THR A 83 3.25 -4.81 -14.77
C THR A 83 3.15 -4.60 -16.29
N GLU A 84 1.93 -4.56 -16.85
CA GLU A 84 1.70 -4.30 -18.28
C GLU A 84 2.16 -2.89 -18.68
N VAL A 85 1.86 -1.89 -17.86
CA VAL A 85 2.31 -0.50 -18.07
C VAL A 85 3.83 -0.42 -18.08
N ILE A 86 4.51 -1.04 -17.10
CA ILE A 86 5.99 -1.06 -17.04
C ILE A 86 6.57 -1.77 -18.27
N LYS A 87 6.00 -2.89 -18.69
CA LYS A 87 6.43 -3.59 -19.92
C LYS A 87 6.26 -2.72 -21.15
N LYS A 88 5.17 -1.98 -21.27
CA LYS A 88 4.91 -1.07 -22.40
C LYS A 88 5.87 0.11 -22.41
N LEU A 89 6.25 0.63 -21.25
CA LEU A 89 7.25 1.70 -21.13
C LEU A 89 8.66 1.23 -21.52
N ALA A 90 8.93 -0.07 -21.45
CA ALA A 90 10.20 -0.69 -21.86
C ALA A 90 11.43 0.05 -21.28
N PRO A 91 11.57 0.18 -19.94
CA PRO A 91 12.62 0.98 -19.33
C PRO A 91 14.01 0.45 -19.68
N THR A 92 14.87 1.31 -20.24
CA THR A 92 16.22 0.94 -20.68
C THR A 92 17.26 1.01 -19.56
N ALA A 93 17.01 1.84 -18.53
CA ALA A 93 17.90 2.01 -17.37
C ALA A 93 17.50 1.18 -16.15
N GLY A 94 16.45 0.37 -16.27
CA GLY A 94 15.91 -0.42 -15.17
C GLY A 94 14.70 0.24 -14.47
N VAL A 95 14.25 -0.39 -13.39
CA VAL A 95 13.11 0.04 -12.58
C VAL A 95 13.55 0.12 -11.12
N GLU A 96 13.30 1.26 -10.48
CA GLU A 96 13.49 1.47 -9.05
C GLU A 96 12.12 1.44 -8.36
N GLU A 97 11.95 0.60 -7.36
CA GLU A 97 10.74 0.58 -6.52
C GLU A 97 10.95 1.43 -5.27
N ILE A 98 10.08 2.44 -5.10
CA ILE A 98 10.15 3.37 -3.97
C ILE A 98 9.06 3.03 -2.96
N ARG A 99 9.47 2.62 -1.78
CA ARG A 99 8.60 2.38 -0.62
C ARG A 99 8.92 3.40 0.46
N VAL A 100 7.94 4.17 0.90
CA VAL A 100 8.11 5.21 1.94
C VAL A 100 7.79 4.68 3.33
N THR A 101 7.00 3.63 3.42
CA THR A 101 6.60 3.02 4.70
C THR A 101 6.60 1.51 4.53
N ASP A 102 7.20 0.78 5.46
CA ASP A 102 6.85 -0.62 5.64
C ASP A 102 5.40 -0.65 6.11
N GLU A 103 4.53 -1.28 5.32
CA GLU A 103 3.12 -1.47 5.66
C GLU A 103 3.03 -2.53 6.77
N ASP A 104 3.44 -2.15 7.97
CA ASP A 104 3.25 -2.95 9.18
C ASP A 104 1.94 -2.50 9.85
N GLU A 105 0.86 -2.56 9.09
CA GLU A 105 -0.45 -2.09 9.53
C GLU A 105 -1.16 -3.19 10.30
N TYR A 106 -1.15 -3.04 11.62
CA TYR A 106 -1.93 -3.90 12.52
C TYR A 106 -3.39 -3.45 12.52
N PHE A 107 -4.27 -4.29 11.98
CA PHE A 107 -5.70 -4.15 12.13
C PHE A 107 -6.15 -4.95 13.37
N PRO A 108 -6.43 -4.28 14.51
CA PRO A 108 -6.91 -5.00 15.68
C PRO A 108 -8.24 -5.69 15.32
N PRO A 109 -8.42 -6.96 15.71
CA PRO A 109 -9.69 -7.64 15.46
C PRO A 109 -10.82 -6.90 16.14
N PRO A 110 -12.03 -6.92 15.56
CA PRO A 110 -13.22 -6.34 16.19
C PRO A 110 -13.38 -6.79 17.64
N PRO A 111 -13.92 -5.93 18.54
CA PRO A 111 -14.01 -6.24 19.97
C PRO A 111 -14.58 -7.63 20.29
N PRO A 112 -15.68 -8.11 19.64
CA PRO A 112 -16.20 -9.46 19.92
C PRO A 112 -15.22 -10.58 19.59
N ILE A 113 -14.41 -10.43 18.53
CA ILE A 113 -13.40 -11.43 18.14
C ILE A 113 -12.23 -11.37 19.10
N ARG A 114 -11.80 -10.21 19.52
CA ARG A 114 -10.75 -10.02 20.51
C ARG A 114 -11.12 -10.64 21.87
N ASP A 115 -12.36 -10.44 22.31
CA ASP A 115 -12.86 -11.02 23.54
C ASP A 115 -12.92 -12.54 23.47
N LEU A 116 -13.33 -13.11 22.33
CA LEU A 116 -13.33 -14.53 22.06
C LEU A 116 -11.91 -15.11 22.08
N LEU A 117 -10.95 -14.47 21.40
CA LEU A 117 -9.56 -14.91 21.39
C LEU A 117 -8.95 -14.89 22.79
N THR A 118 -9.27 -13.87 23.59
CA THR A 118 -8.82 -13.76 24.98
C THR A 118 -9.41 -14.89 25.84
N ALA A 119 -10.70 -15.19 25.69
CA ALA A 119 -11.36 -16.28 26.40
C ALA A 119 -10.77 -17.65 26.00
N LEU A 120 -10.51 -17.89 24.72
CA LEU A 120 -9.86 -19.11 24.22
C LEU A 120 -8.43 -19.27 24.75
N ALA A 121 -7.65 -18.19 24.75
CA ALA A 121 -6.29 -18.21 25.28
C ALA A 121 -6.27 -18.53 26.80
N THR A 122 -7.20 -17.95 27.54
CA THR A 122 -7.38 -18.23 28.98
C THR A 122 -7.78 -19.68 29.21
N ALA A 123 -8.73 -20.21 28.45
CA ALA A 123 -9.15 -21.60 28.54
C ALA A 123 -8.01 -22.57 28.20
N ALA A 124 -7.24 -22.29 27.16
CA ALA A 124 -6.07 -23.10 26.76
C ALA A 124 -4.98 -23.10 27.84
N SER A 125 -4.69 -21.96 28.48
CA SER A 125 -3.69 -21.88 29.55
C SER A 125 -4.08 -22.70 30.80
N VAL A 126 -5.38 -22.78 31.09
CA VAL A 126 -5.89 -23.58 32.21
C VAL A 126 -5.82 -25.08 31.90
N THR A 127 -6.07 -25.51 30.68
CA THR A 127 -6.12 -26.94 30.30
C THR A 127 -4.75 -27.55 30.03
N VAL A 128 -3.77 -26.79 29.57
CA VAL A 128 -2.45 -27.28 29.17
C VAL A 128 -1.38 -27.02 30.24
N GLY A 129 -1.69 -26.24 31.28
CA GLY A 129 -0.74 -25.94 32.38
C GLY A 129 0.48 -25.13 31.93
N GLY A 130 0.38 -24.44 30.78
CA GLY A 130 1.41 -23.57 30.23
C GLY A 130 1.37 -22.16 30.79
N PRO A 131 2.42 -21.37 30.58
CA PRO A 131 2.41 -19.96 30.97
C PRO A 131 1.25 -19.23 30.28
N ALA A 132 0.60 -18.32 31.00
CA ALA A 132 -0.49 -17.53 30.44
C ALA A 132 -0.03 -16.84 29.15
N ILE A 133 -0.76 -17.05 28.05
CA ILE A 133 -0.49 -16.36 26.79
C ILE A 133 -0.83 -14.89 27.01
N THR A 134 0.18 -14.10 27.33
CA THR A 134 0.05 -12.65 27.54
C THR A 134 0.24 -11.95 26.21
N GLY A 135 -0.67 -11.04 25.88
CA GLY A 135 -0.58 -10.22 24.68
C GLY A 135 -1.72 -10.38 23.68
N ILE A 136 -2.54 -11.42 23.79
CA ILE A 136 -3.78 -11.54 23.01
C ILE A 136 -4.79 -10.57 23.62
N GLY A 137 -5.07 -9.49 22.92
CA GLY A 137 -5.96 -8.41 23.38
C GLY A 137 -5.27 -7.12 23.82
N SER A 138 -3.94 -7.06 23.84
CA SER A 138 -3.22 -5.78 23.89
C SER A 138 -3.13 -5.20 22.46
N ASP A 139 -3.16 -3.89 22.32
CA ASP A 139 -2.97 -3.19 21.03
C ASP A 139 -1.51 -3.31 20.52
N ARG A 140 -0.76 -4.29 20.98
CA ARG A 140 0.62 -4.54 20.56
C ARG A 140 0.64 -5.59 19.44
N HIS A 141 1.44 -5.29 18.44
CA HIS A 141 1.74 -6.20 17.35
C HIS A 141 2.42 -7.47 17.88
N VAL A 142 1.74 -8.61 17.72
CA VAL A 142 2.32 -9.93 18.01
C VAL A 142 2.35 -10.69 16.69
N ALA A 143 3.53 -10.98 16.17
CA ALA A 143 3.68 -11.76 14.95
C ALA A 143 3.09 -13.17 15.14
N ALA A 144 2.39 -13.69 14.14
CA ALA A 144 1.79 -15.04 14.19
C ALA A 144 2.82 -16.12 14.54
N SER A 145 4.07 -15.95 14.12
CA SER A 145 5.20 -16.83 14.48
C SER A 145 5.52 -16.84 15.97
N GLN A 146 5.30 -15.74 16.69
CA GLN A 146 5.51 -15.67 18.13
C GLN A 146 4.39 -16.37 18.91
N VAL A 147 3.15 -16.30 18.38
CA VAL A 147 2.01 -17.05 18.97
C VAL A 147 2.20 -18.55 18.78
N LEU A 148 2.63 -18.98 17.60
CA LEU A 148 2.87 -20.39 17.30
C LEU A 148 4.05 -20.97 18.10
N ALA A 149 5.11 -20.20 18.35
CA ALA A 149 6.26 -20.63 19.15
C ALA A 149 5.93 -20.81 20.63
N GLN A 150 4.81 -20.25 21.13
CA GLN A 150 4.35 -20.42 22.52
C GLN A 150 3.39 -21.62 22.70
N LEU A 151 2.93 -22.21 21.59
CA LEU A 151 2.00 -23.35 21.58
C LEU A 151 2.71 -24.71 21.40
N VAL A 152 4.03 -24.72 21.20
CA VAL A 152 4.91 -25.90 21.12
C VAL A 152 5.77 -25.96 22.38
#